data_feb03ee1b19c149393a877f2f75f38be
#
_entry.id   feb03ee1b19c149393a877f2f75f38be
#
_cell.length_a   1.000
_cell.length_b   1.000
_cell.length_c   1.000
_cell.angle_alpha   90.00
_cell.angle_beta   90.00
_cell.angle_gamma   90.00
#
_symmetry.space_group_name_H-M   'P 1'
#
loop_
_entity.id
_entity.type
_entity.pdbx_description
1 polymer ?
#
loop_
_entity_poly.entity_id
_entity_poly.type
_entity_poly.pdbx_seq_one_letter_code
_entity_poly.pdbx_strand_id
1 'polypeptide(L)'
;MISFFKKKTAGIYHNTSVLINEKGKIIGKYRKMHIPDDPQYYEKFYFTPGDLGFKSFKTSQGNIGTLICWDQWFPEAARLTALQGAEIIFYPTAIGWHPKEKKKFGKSQLESWTSIQRSHAIANGVYVAAVNRVGIEKQGSKKLEFWGNSIIFDTNGNVLKKANTKESILI
;
A
#
# COMPACT_ATOMS: atom_id res chain seq x y z
N MET A 1 9.99 -2.37 -6.62
CA MET A 1 9.55 -2.82 -5.28
C MET A 1 8.62 -4.02 -5.44
N ILE A 2 8.74 -5.03 -4.58
CA ILE A 2 7.93 -6.25 -4.59
C ILE A 2 7.41 -6.51 -3.18
N SER A 3 6.15 -6.91 -3.04
CA SER A 3 5.55 -7.36 -1.77
C SER A 3 5.26 -8.86 -1.83
N PHE A 4 5.56 -9.59 -0.75
CA PHE A 4 5.43 -11.04 -0.71
C PHE A 4 5.27 -11.58 0.73
N PHE A 5 4.82 -12.84 0.81
CA PHE A 5 4.76 -13.63 2.03
C PHE A 5 6.17 -14.09 2.45
N LYS A 6 6.62 -13.73 3.65
CA LYS A 6 7.94 -14.10 4.15
C LYS A 6 7.90 -14.83 5.49
N LYS A 7 8.43 -16.04 5.52
CA LYS A 7 8.71 -16.78 6.76
C LYS A 7 9.92 -16.17 7.47
N LYS A 8 9.77 -15.86 8.77
CA LYS A 8 10.87 -15.45 9.66
C LYS A 8 11.45 -16.67 10.36
N THR A 9 10.59 -17.47 10.94
CA THR A 9 10.87 -18.74 11.60
C THR A 9 9.62 -19.62 11.57
N ALA A 10 9.67 -20.84 12.09
CA ALA A 10 8.49 -21.69 12.16
C ALA A 10 7.34 -20.97 12.89
N GLY A 11 6.17 -20.91 12.26
CA GLY A 11 4.97 -20.28 12.81
C GLY A 11 4.94 -18.74 12.74
N ILE A 12 6.01 -18.06 12.33
CA ILE A 12 6.06 -16.59 12.22
C ILE A 12 6.27 -16.15 10.77
N TYR A 13 5.26 -15.46 10.23
CA TYR A 13 5.24 -14.97 8.86
C TYR A 13 4.92 -13.49 8.82
N HIS A 14 5.48 -12.77 7.87
CA HIS A 14 5.23 -11.35 7.64
C HIS A 14 4.85 -11.08 6.20
N ASN A 15 3.87 -10.19 6.01
CA ASN A 15 3.68 -9.52 4.73
C ASN A 15 4.83 -8.52 4.56
N THR A 16 5.66 -8.73 3.55
CA THR A 16 6.97 -8.05 3.44
C THR A 16 7.11 -7.39 2.07
N SER A 17 7.52 -6.13 2.03
CA SER A 17 8.01 -5.48 0.82
C SER A 17 9.53 -5.38 0.82
N VAL A 18 10.12 -5.46 -0.36
CA VAL A 18 11.56 -5.23 -0.58
C VAL A 18 11.78 -4.20 -1.68
N LEU A 19 12.82 -3.41 -1.50
CA LEU A 19 13.35 -2.51 -2.51
C LEU A 19 14.54 -3.16 -3.18
N ILE A 20 14.51 -3.21 -4.51
CA ILE A 20 15.56 -3.80 -5.33
C ILE A 20 16.15 -2.68 -6.20
N ASN A 21 17.45 -2.52 -6.19
CA ASN A 21 18.13 -1.52 -7.01
C ASN A 21 18.30 -1.98 -8.47
N GLU A 22 18.88 -1.11 -9.30
CA GLU A 22 19.15 -1.33 -10.73
C GLU A 22 20.10 -2.51 -11.01
N LYS A 23 20.87 -2.97 -10.00
CA LYS A 23 21.76 -4.13 -10.06
C LYS A 23 21.10 -5.42 -9.56
N GLY A 24 19.78 -5.41 -9.30
CA GLY A 24 19.04 -6.55 -8.79
C GLY A 24 19.29 -6.85 -7.29
N LYS A 25 20.01 -6.00 -6.57
CA LYS A 25 20.31 -6.18 -5.15
C LYS A 25 19.20 -5.64 -4.27
N ILE A 26 18.78 -6.40 -3.26
CA ILE A 26 17.85 -5.92 -2.22
C ILE A 26 18.58 -4.87 -1.35
N ILE A 27 18.07 -3.64 -1.35
CA ILE A 27 18.63 -2.50 -0.60
C ILE A 27 17.73 -2.06 0.56
N GLY A 28 16.49 -2.53 0.59
CA GLY A 28 15.53 -2.20 1.63
C GLY A 28 14.52 -3.32 1.89
N LYS A 29 14.04 -3.38 3.14
CA LYS A 29 13.00 -4.31 3.55
C LYS A 29 12.10 -3.64 4.58
N TYR A 30 10.78 -3.76 4.36
CA TYR A 30 9.74 -3.38 5.29
C TYR A 30 8.82 -4.56 5.55
N ARG A 31 8.32 -4.69 6.77
CA ARG A 31 7.29 -5.67 7.17
C ARG A 31 6.04 -4.91 7.56
N LYS A 32 4.91 -5.25 6.95
CA LYS A 32 3.62 -4.62 7.19
C LYS A 32 3.30 -4.57 8.67
N MET A 33 3.10 -3.37 9.21
CA MET A 33 2.86 -3.14 10.63
C MET A 33 1.39 -3.37 10.98
N HIS A 34 0.47 -2.85 10.18
CA HIS A 34 -0.96 -2.90 10.43
C HIS A 34 -1.61 -4.03 9.63
N ILE A 35 -1.98 -5.09 10.32
CA ILE A 35 -2.54 -6.30 9.71
C ILE A 35 -4.07 -6.28 9.84
N PRO A 36 -4.82 -6.26 8.71
CA PRO A 36 -6.28 -6.25 8.74
C PRO A 36 -6.85 -7.62 9.17
N ASP A 37 -8.07 -7.57 9.69
CA ASP A 37 -8.88 -8.73 10.04
C ASP A 37 -10.36 -8.48 9.73
N ASP A 38 -10.63 -8.18 8.46
CA ASP A 38 -11.97 -7.92 7.94
C ASP A 38 -12.47 -9.09 7.08
N PRO A 39 -13.78 -9.22 6.84
CA PRO A 39 -14.31 -10.21 5.92
C PRO A 39 -13.60 -10.19 4.56
N GLN A 40 -13.05 -11.33 4.16
CA GLN A 40 -12.22 -11.56 2.98
C GLN A 40 -10.79 -10.97 3.07
N TYR A 41 -10.41 -10.36 4.20
CA TYR A 41 -9.07 -9.84 4.49
C TYR A 41 -8.55 -10.38 5.83
N TYR A 42 -8.64 -11.68 6.04
CA TYR A 42 -8.22 -12.36 7.28
C TYR A 42 -6.69 -12.50 7.35
N GLU A 43 -5.96 -11.39 7.16
CA GLU A 43 -4.50 -11.40 7.15
C GLU A 43 -3.90 -11.78 8.51
N LYS A 44 -4.59 -11.49 9.63
CA LYS A 44 -4.13 -11.86 10.97
C LYS A 44 -3.97 -13.37 11.20
N PHE A 45 -4.69 -14.19 10.42
CA PHE A 45 -4.51 -15.64 10.45
C PHE A 45 -3.13 -16.07 9.94
N TYR A 46 -2.54 -15.29 9.01
CA TYR A 46 -1.31 -15.63 8.32
C TYR A 46 -0.11 -14.83 8.81
N PHE A 47 -0.29 -13.58 9.21
CA PHE A 47 0.81 -12.64 9.41
C PHE A 47 0.88 -12.09 10.82
N THR A 48 2.11 -12.07 11.32
CA THR A 48 2.50 -11.30 12.51
C THR A 48 2.78 -9.86 12.08
N PRO A 49 2.40 -8.84 12.89
CA PRO A 49 2.79 -7.45 12.66
C PRO A 49 4.29 -7.27 12.46
N GLY A 50 4.66 -6.28 11.68
CA GLY A 50 6.05 -5.96 11.36
C GLY A 50 6.88 -5.59 12.60
N ASP A 51 8.15 -5.93 12.57
CA ASP A 51 9.11 -5.73 13.66
C ASP A 51 10.35 -4.91 13.25
N LEU A 52 10.32 -4.31 12.04
CA LEU A 52 11.45 -3.53 11.51
C LEU A 52 11.29 -2.02 11.68
N GLY A 53 10.13 -1.57 12.17
CA GLY A 53 9.76 -0.16 12.24
C GLY A 53 9.53 0.47 10.86
N PHE A 54 9.25 1.78 10.88
CA PHE A 54 9.06 2.58 9.67
C PHE A 54 10.40 3.15 9.22
N LYS A 55 10.72 3.03 7.92
CA LYS A 55 12.03 3.38 7.37
C LYS A 55 11.91 4.02 6.00
N SER A 56 12.91 4.84 5.65
CA SER A 56 13.22 5.19 4.28
C SER A 56 14.51 4.52 3.83
N PHE A 57 14.67 4.36 2.53
CA PHE A 57 15.82 3.69 1.92
C PHE A 57 16.41 4.58 0.83
N LYS A 58 17.70 4.88 0.98
CA LYS A 58 18.43 5.67 -0.01
C LYS A 58 18.64 4.89 -1.30
N THR A 59 18.31 5.52 -2.42
CA THR A 59 18.51 4.98 -3.77
C THR A 59 19.23 6.00 -4.64
N SER A 60 19.58 5.62 -5.88
CA SER A 60 20.10 6.55 -6.89
C SER A 60 19.07 7.61 -7.33
N GLN A 61 17.78 7.40 -7.06
CA GLN A 61 16.66 8.27 -7.47
C GLN A 61 16.04 9.05 -6.31
N GLY A 62 16.62 8.99 -5.11
CA GLY A 62 16.10 9.65 -3.90
C GLY A 62 15.79 8.65 -2.78
N ASN A 63 15.23 9.15 -1.70
CA ASN A 63 14.88 8.36 -0.52
C ASN A 63 13.45 7.82 -0.64
N ILE A 64 13.32 6.52 -0.64
CA ILE A 64 12.04 5.81 -0.86
C ILE A 64 11.53 5.21 0.42
N GLY A 65 10.30 5.57 0.81
CA GLY A 65 9.51 4.88 1.81
C GLY A 65 8.64 3.79 1.18
N THR A 66 8.42 2.71 1.89
CA THR A 66 7.44 1.68 1.49
C THR A 66 6.61 1.28 2.68
N LEU A 67 5.29 1.34 2.50
CA LEU A 67 4.26 0.86 3.41
C LEU A 67 3.38 -0.12 2.62
N ILE A 68 2.55 -0.93 3.30
CA ILE A 68 1.78 -1.97 2.60
C ILE A 68 0.29 -1.83 2.92
N CYS A 69 -0.53 -1.59 1.88
CA CYS A 69 -1.99 -1.70 1.89
C CYS A 69 -2.63 -1.06 3.14
N TRP A 70 -3.03 -1.86 4.15
CA TRP A 70 -3.73 -1.40 5.35
C TRP A 70 -2.99 -0.33 6.16
N ASP A 71 -1.65 -0.26 6.06
CA ASP A 71 -0.84 0.83 6.64
C ASP A 71 -1.31 2.22 6.18
N GLN A 72 -1.93 2.31 5.00
CA GLN A 72 -2.42 3.56 4.40
C GLN A 72 -3.50 4.27 5.23
N TRP A 73 -4.20 3.54 6.11
CA TRP A 73 -5.23 4.12 6.97
C TRP A 73 -4.68 4.75 8.26
N PHE A 74 -3.38 4.58 8.52
CA PHE A 74 -2.71 5.04 9.73
C PHE A 74 -1.76 6.21 9.41
N PRO A 75 -2.15 7.47 9.75
CA PRO A 75 -1.32 8.65 9.51
C PRO A 75 0.06 8.55 10.15
N GLU A 76 0.18 7.86 11.27
CA GLU A 76 1.43 7.62 11.99
C GLU A 76 2.46 6.90 11.11
N ALA A 77 2.03 5.92 10.32
CA ALA A 77 2.91 5.18 9.42
C ALA A 77 3.54 6.09 8.37
N ALA A 78 2.73 6.94 7.72
CA ALA A 78 3.22 7.91 6.74
C ALA A 78 4.14 8.95 7.39
N ARG A 79 3.72 9.50 8.54
CA ARG A 79 4.50 10.51 9.27
C ARG A 79 5.86 9.99 9.69
N LEU A 80 5.92 8.82 10.32
CA LEU A 80 7.17 8.23 10.78
C LEU A 80 8.09 7.86 9.61
N THR A 81 7.54 7.38 8.49
CA THR A 81 8.31 7.10 7.27
C THR A 81 8.90 8.38 6.67
N ALA A 82 8.12 9.47 6.61
CA ALA A 82 8.58 10.76 6.12
C ALA A 82 9.67 11.36 7.02
N LEU A 83 9.53 11.26 8.35
CA LEU A 83 10.54 11.72 9.32
C LEU A 83 11.85 10.91 9.22
N GLN A 84 11.84 9.72 8.65
CA GLN A 84 13.06 8.99 8.28
C GLN A 84 13.68 9.48 6.96
N GLY A 85 13.17 10.56 6.38
CA GLY A 85 13.70 11.20 5.19
C GLY A 85 13.13 10.69 3.87
N ALA A 86 12.00 9.97 3.87
CA ALA A 86 11.36 9.55 2.62
C ALA A 86 10.89 10.79 1.82
N GLU A 87 11.24 10.82 0.53
CA GLU A 87 10.79 11.82 -0.44
C GLU A 87 9.54 11.35 -1.18
N ILE A 88 9.43 10.03 -1.34
CA ILE A 88 8.25 9.36 -1.90
C ILE A 88 7.89 8.14 -1.07
N ILE A 89 6.59 7.92 -0.83
CA ILE A 89 6.07 6.74 -0.15
C ILE A 89 5.24 5.91 -1.13
N PHE A 90 5.60 4.64 -1.28
CA PHE A 90 4.85 3.68 -2.08
C PHE A 90 3.95 2.81 -1.20
N TYR A 91 2.71 2.60 -1.66
CA TYR A 91 1.72 1.69 -1.07
C TYR A 91 1.32 0.60 -2.06
N PRO A 92 2.03 -0.55 -2.13
CA PRO A 92 1.47 -1.72 -2.81
C PRO A 92 0.21 -2.18 -2.07
N THR A 93 -0.90 -2.27 -2.81
CA THR A 93 -2.24 -2.38 -2.24
C THR A 93 -3.07 -3.42 -3.00
N ALA A 94 -3.91 -4.17 -2.27
CA ALA A 94 -4.93 -5.05 -2.82
C ALA A 94 -6.24 -4.80 -2.06
N ILE A 95 -6.91 -3.67 -2.37
CA ILE A 95 -8.17 -3.28 -1.75
C ILE A 95 -9.30 -3.29 -2.77
N GLY A 96 -10.46 -3.79 -2.35
CA GLY A 96 -11.62 -3.95 -3.21
C GLY A 96 -12.92 -3.83 -2.43
N TRP A 97 -14.04 -3.93 -3.15
CA TRP A 97 -15.38 -3.89 -2.55
C TRP A 97 -15.87 -5.28 -2.20
N HIS A 98 -16.38 -5.42 -0.99
CA HIS A 98 -17.27 -6.52 -0.69
C HIS A 98 -18.54 -6.38 -1.55
N PRO A 99 -19.02 -7.44 -2.23
CA PRO A 99 -20.13 -7.34 -3.18
C PRO A 99 -21.41 -6.72 -2.60
N LYS A 100 -21.69 -6.96 -1.31
CA LYS A 100 -22.86 -6.41 -0.61
C LYS A 100 -22.75 -4.92 -0.31
N GLU A 101 -21.53 -4.37 -0.29
CA GLU A 101 -21.24 -2.98 0.11
C GLU A 101 -21.07 -2.04 -1.08
N LYS A 102 -20.60 -2.55 -2.21
CA LYS A 102 -20.25 -1.75 -3.39
C LYS A 102 -21.36 -0.77 -3.79
N LYS A 103 -22.62 -1.25 -3.86
CA LYS A 103 -23.75 -0.41 -4.30
C LYS A 103 -24.03 0.74 -3.34
N LYS A 104 -23.91 0.49 -2.03
CA LYS A 104 -24.26 1.47 -0.99
C LYS A 104 -23.09 2.39 -0.61
N PHE A 105 -21.89 1.82 -0.48
CA PHE A 105 -20.75 2.51 0.11
C PHE A 105 -19.55 2.66 -0.85
N GLY A 106 -19.56 2.02 -2.02
CA GLY A 106 -18.40 1.93 -2.88
C GLY A 106 -17.81 3.28 -3.31
N LYS A 107 -18.67 4.28 -3.55
CA LYS A 107 -18.21 5.63 -3.89
C LYS A 107 -17.50 6.30 -2.70
N SER A 108 -18.12 6.30 -1.52
CA SER A 108 -17.54 6.91 -0.33
C SER A 108 -16.27 6.20 0.16
N GLN A 109 -16.22 4.87 0.03
CA GLN A 109 -15.01 4.10 0.37
C GLN A 109 -13.83 4.50 -0.54
N LEU A 110 -14.06 4.62 -1.85
CA LEU A 110 -13.04 5.05 -2.80
C LEU A 110 -12.62 6.51 -2.58
N GLU A 111 -13.55 7.39 -2.27
CA GLU A 111 -13.29 8.78 -1.92
C GLU A 111 -12.47 8.90 -0.64
N SER A 112 -12.80 8.15 0.41
CA SER A 112 -12.06 8.11 1.66
C SER A 112 -10.63 7.62 1.42
N TRP A 113 -10.46 6.55 0.65
CA TRP A 113 -9.15 6.03 0.30
C TRP A 113 -8.30 7.03 -0.49
N THR A 114 -8.90 7.72 -1.46
CA THR A 114 -8.21 8.76 -2.23
C THR A 114 -7.82 9.95 -1.34
N SER A 115 -8.71 10.34 -0.42
CA SER A 115 -8.50 11.46 0.48
C SER A 115 -7.39 11.19 1.48
N ILE A 116 -7.32 9.99 2.08
CA ILE A 116 -6.26 9.66 3.03
C ILE A 116 -4.88 9.64 2.34
N GLN A 117 -4.77 9.10 1.12
CA GLN A 117 -3.52 9.12 0.35
C GLN A 117 -3.05 10.54 0.04
N ARG A 118 -3.99 11.40 -0.40
CA ARG A 118 -3.73 12.83 -0.60
C ARG A 118 -3.27 13.52 0.69
N SER A 119 -3.94 13.24 1.80
CA SER A 119 -3.60 13.80 3.11
C SER A 119 -2.17 13.44 3.53
N HIS A 120 -1.72 12.20 3.29
CA HIS A 120 -0.34 11.82 3.58
C HIS A 120 0.68 12.64 2.78
N ALA A 121 0.40 12.90 1.50
CA ALA A 121 1.26 13.74 0.67
C ALA A 121 1.37 15.16 1.21
N ILE A 122 0.24 15.82 1.45
CA ILE A 122 0.16 17.20 1.94
C ILE A 122 0.78 17.32 3.33
N ALA A 123 0.35 16.48 4.27
CA ALA A 123 0.73 16.60 5.67
C ALA A 123 2.21 16.33 5.92
N ASN A 124 2.90 15.64 5.00
CA ASN A 124 4.31 15.27 5.15
C ASN A 124 5.22 15.92 4.10
N GLY A 125 4.67 16.64 3.10
CA GLY A 125 5.46 17.24 2.04
C GLY A 125 6.20 16.21 1.18
N VAL A 126 5.60 15.03 0.95
CA VAL A 126 6.21 13.91 0.21
C VAL A 126 5.32 13.50 -0.97
N TYR A 127 5.92 12.89 -2.00
CA TYR A 127 5.14 12.22 -3.03
C TYR A 127 4.51 10.94 -2.45
N VAL A 128 3.29 10.62 -2.91
CA VAL A 128 2.61 9.37 -2.54
C VAL A 128 2.19 8.62 -3.79
N ALA A 129 2.59 7.36 -3.90
CA ALA A 129 2.23 6.47 -5.00
C ALA A 129 1.49 5.24 -4.46
N ALA A 130 0.17 5.23 -4.56
CA ALA A 130 -0.66 4.09 -4.20
C ALA A 130 -0.91 3.22 -5.43
N VAL A 131 -0.44 1.97 -5.38
CA VAL A 131 -0.54 1.00 -6.48
C VAL A 131 -1.53 -0.08 -6.07
N ASN A 132 -2.74 -0.04 -6.60
CA ASN A 132 -3.80 -0.98 -6.24
C ASN A 132 -4.04 -2.03 -7.32
N ARG A 133 -4.40 -3.21 -6.87
CA ARG A 133 -4.82 -4.32 -7.73
C ARG A 133 -6.11 -4.00 -8.51
N VAL A 134 -6.28 -4.60 -9.67
CA VAL A 134 -7.47 -4.54 -10.52
C VAL A 134 -8.08 -5.94 -10.70
N GLY A 135 -9.30 -5.99 -11.23
CA GLY A 135 -9.97 -7.24 -11.60
C GLY A 135 -10.80 -7.83 -10.47
N ILE A 136 -11.22 -9.07 -10.68
CA ILE A 136 -12.12 -9.80 -9.79
C ILE A 136 -11.47 -11.12 -9.39
N GLU A 137 -11.44 -11.38 -8.09
CA GLU A 137 -11.05 -12.67 -7.53
C GLU A 137 -12.29 -13.41 -7.02
N LYS A 138 -12.37 -14.70 -7.31
CA LYS A 138 -13.46 -15.57 -6.88
C LYS A 138 -12.90 -16.80 -6.18
N GLN A 139 -13.51 -17.17 -5.06
CA GLN A 139 -13.23 -18.42 -4.35
C GLN A 139 -14.56 -19.05 -3.90
N GLY A 140 -15.02 -20.06 -4.60
CA GLY A 140 -16.36 -20.61 -4.42
C GLY A 140 -17.43 -19.54 -4.65
N SER A 141 -18.31 -19.33 -3.67
CA SER A 141 -19.34 -18.27 -3.69
C SER A 141 -18.83 -16.89 -3.31
N LYS A 142 -17.61 -16.79 -2.78
CA LYS A 142 -17.01 -15.50 -2.38
C LYS A 142 -16.43 -14.79 -3.60
N LYS A 143 -16.64 -13.48 -3.65
CA LYS A 143 -16.14 -12.61 -4.73
C LYS A 143 -15.58 -11.34 -4.11
N LEU A 144 -14.43 -10.89 -4.59
CA LEU A 144 -13.84 -9.59 -4.30
C LEU A 144 -13.55 -8.88 -5.61
N GLU A 145 -14.01 -7.64 -5.76
CA GLU A 145 -13.72 -6.80 -6.90
C GLU A 145 -12.76 -5.69 -6.46
N PHE A 146 -11.52 -5.76 -6.93
CA PHE A 146 -10.51 -4.73 -6.64
C PHE A 146 -10.87 -3.44 -7.38
N TRP A 147 -10.79 -2.33 -6.68
CA TRP A 147 -11.25 -1.07 -7.25
C TRP A 147 -10.23 -0.33 -8.12
N GLY A 148 -9.00 -0.87 -8.30
CA GLY A 148 -7.97 -0.25 -9.12
C GLY A 148 -7.65 1.16 -8.63
N ASN A 149 -7.80 2.15 -9.51
CA ASN A 149 -7.61 3.57 -9.19
C ASN A 149 -6.23 3.90 -8.60
N SER A 150 -5.19 3.17 -9.00
CA SER A 150 -3.80 3.53 -8.65
C SER A 150 -3.55 5.01 -8.92
N ILE A 151 -2.85 5.70 -8.01
CA ILE A 151 -2.77 7.15 -8.05
C ILE A 151 -1.42 7.64 -7.53
N ILE A 152 -0.93 8.72 -8.12
CA ILE A 152 0.28 9.42 -7.68
C ILE A 152 -0.09 10.86 -7.32
N PHE A 153 0.27 11.27 -6.11
CA PHE A 153 0.15 12.64 -5.62
C PHE A 153 1.51 13.31 -5.52
N ASP A 154 1.56 14.61 -5.83
CA ASP A 154 2.68 15.46 -5.48
C ASP A 154 2.63 15.91 -4.00
N THR A 155 3.61 16.66 -3.57
CA THR A 155 3.75 17.15 -2.19
C THR A 155 2.66 18.13 -1.76
N ASN A 156 1.91 18.70 -2.69
CA ASN A 156 0.76 19.58 -2.45
C ASN A 156 -0.59 18.83 -2.53
N GLY A 157 -0.55 17.52 -2.78
CA GLY A 157 -1.75 16.69 -2.94
C GLY A 157 -2.42 16.81 -4.31
N ASN A 158 -1.76 17.41 -5.31
CA ASN A 158 -2.25 17.40 -6.68
C ASN A 158 -2.08 16.01 -7.28
N VAL A 159 -3.07 15.57 -8.05
CA VAL A 159 -2.99 14.31 -8.78
C VAL A 159 -2.05 14.48 -9.97
N LEU A 160 -0.91 13.81 -9.94
CA LEU A 160 0.02 13.76 -11.07
C LEU A 160 -0.44 12.77 -12.13
N LYS A 161 -0.82 11.57 -11.68
CA LYS A 161 -1.34 10.49 -12.55
C LYS A 161 -2.38 9.67 -11.78
N LYS A 162 -3.39 9.18 -12.50
CA LYS A 162 -4.41 8.28 -11.96
C LYS A 162 -4.80 7.23 -12.99
N ALA A 163 -4.80 5.97 -12.58
CA ALA A 163 -5.35 4.86 -13.33
C ALA A 163 -6.87 4.75 -13.15
N ASN A 164 -7.50 3.93 -13.95
CA ASN A 164 -8.89 3.52 -13.80
C ASN A 164 -8.97 2.10 -13.18
N THR A 165 -10.04 1.36 -13.48
CA THR A 165 -10.27 0.00 -13.01
C THR A 165 -9.64 -1.09 -13.91
N LYS A 166 -8.91 -0.68 -14.95
CA LYS A 166 -8.24 -1.60 -15.88
C LYS A 166 -6.73 -1.63 -15.58
N GLU A 167 -6.09 -2.72 -16.00
CA GLU A 167 -4.64 -2.86 -15.96
C GLU A 167 -3.98 -1.73 -16.77
N SER A 168 -3.00 -1.08 -16.19
CA SER A 168 -2.33 0.07 -16.80
C SER A 168 -0.97 0.34 -16.19
N ILE A 169 -0.15 1.10 -16.91
CA ILE A 169 1.14 1.64 -16.47
C ILE A 169 1.00 3.16 -16.38
N LEU A 170 1.40 3.72 -15.23
CA LEU A 170 1.49 5.16 -15.03
C LEU A 170 2.94 5.61 -15.19
N ILE A 171 3.19 6.47 -16.19
CA ILE A 171 4.50 7.04 -16.53
C ILE A 171 4.45 8.54 -16.37
#